data_522c6c1406831d215b21739820069ad5
#
_entry.id   522c6c1406831d215b21739820069ad5
#
_cell.length_a   1.000
_cell.length_b   1.000
_cell.length_c   1.000
_cell.angle_alpha   90.00
_cell.angle_beta   90.00
_cell.angle_gamma   90.00
#
_symmetry.space_group_name_H-M   'P 1'
#
loop_
_entity.id
_entity.type
_entity.pdbx_description
1 polymer ?
#
loop_
_entity_poly.entity_id
_entity_poly.type
_entity_poly.pdbx_seq_one_letter_code
_entity_poly.pdbx_strand_id
1 'polypeptide(L)'
;MNIGLGDRRRTILLIDSDAHARASLRKALEAADFSVGEAANNREGERTALRIKPDAILAELMTDPTDAGMTFSETLKASGSTIPCYIVSTASDALMGSVGLHEIGISGVFLKPVEPAIVIQTLKTRLGMRQGDTGRA
;
A
#
# COMPACT_ATOMS: atom_id res chain seq x y z
N MET A 1 -15.77 -23.71 7.74
CA MET A 1 -15.89 -23.14 7.26
C MET A 1 -16.11 -22.38 6.70
N ASN A 2 -16.21 -22.06 6.73
CA ASN A 2 -16.48 -21.38 6.10
C ASN A 2 -16.03 -20.90 5.26
N ILE A 3 -16.07 -21.30 4.96
CA ILE A 3 -15.64 -21.20 3.88
C ILE A 3 -15.62 -19.93 3.32
N GLY A 4 -15.45 -19.56 2.36
CA GLY A 4 -15.40 -18.31 1.81
C GLY A 4 -15.51 -17.16 2.78
N LEU A 5 -16.19 -17.35 3.85
CA LEU A 5 -16.31 -16.33 4.88
C LEU A 5 -15.05 -16.17 5.69
N GLY A 6 -14.40 -17.28 6.00
CA GLY A 6 -13.17 -17.23 6.76
C GLY A 6 -12.02 -16.66 5.96
N ASP A 7 -12.20 -16.52 4.67
CA ASP A 7 -11.14 -16.10 3.80
C ASP A 7 -11.23 -14.67 3.38
N ARG A 8 -11.93 -13.87 4.13
CA ARG A 8 -12.08 -12.47 3.80
C ARG A 8 -11.03 -11.62 4.46
N ARG A 9 -9.79 -12.01 4.24
CA ARG A 9 -8.68 -11.18 4.68
C ARG A 9 -8.64 -9.92 3.86
N ARG A 10 -8.23 -8.84 4.52
CA ARG A 10 -7.99 -7.61 3.80
C ARG A 10 -6.74 -7.78 2.96
N THR A 11 -6.79 -7.28 1.75
CA THR A 11 -5.70 -7.42 0.80
C THR A 11 -4.93 -6.11 0.69
N ILE A 12 -3.61 -6.22 0.80
CA ILE A 12 -2.71 -5.08 0.67
C ILE A 12 -1.86 -5.28 -0.57
N LEU A 13 -1.73 -4.26 -1.38
CA LEU A 13 -0.84 -4.29 -2.53
C LEU A 13 0.43 -3.52 -2.19
N LEU A 14 1.57 -4.16 -2.34
CA LEU A 14 2.88 -3.54 -2.11
C LEU A 14 3.52 -3.24 -3.47
N ILE A 15 3.88 -1.99 -3.68
CA ILE A 15 4.58 -1.59 -4.90
C ILE A 15 5.93 -1.03 -4.49
N ASP A 16 6.99 -1.76 -4.78
CA ASP A 16 8.35 -1.38 -4.40
C ASP A 16 9.33 -2.04 -5.36
N SER A 17 10.26 -1.27 -5.87
CA SER A 17 11.28 -1.79 -6.78
C SER A 17 12.31 -2.66 -6.08
N ASP A 18 12.44 -2.53 -4.76
CA ASP A 18 13.37 -3.32 -3.98
C ASP A 18 12.68 -4.61 -3.54
N ALA A 19 13.03 -5.71 -4.19
CA ALA A 19 12.40 -7.01 -3.93
C ALA A 19 12.64 -7.48 -2.50
N HIS A 20 13.79 -7.16 -1.93
CA HIS A 20 14.11 -7.58 -0.57
C HIS A 20 13.26 -6.84 0.46
N ALA A 21 13.17 -5.52 0.34
CA ALA A 21 12.34 -4.71 1.22
C ALA A 21 10.86 -5.12 1.09
N ARG A 22 10.43 -5.36 -0.13
CA ARG A 22 9.06 -5.78 -0.40
C ARG A 22 8.74 -7.12 0.26
N ALA A 23 9.65 -8.09 0.13
CA ALA A 23 9.48 -9.42 0.72
C ALA A 23 9.45 -9.35 2.25
N SER A 24 10.27 -8.50 2.83
CA SER A 24 10.33 -8.33 4.27
C SER A 24 9.00 -7.78 4.83
N LEU A 25 8.48 -6.75 4.20
CA LEU A 25 7.22 -6.17 4.62
C LEU A 25 6.05 -7.11 4.37
N ARG A 26 6.10 -7.85 3.27
CA ARG A 26 5.09 -8.85 2.98
C ARG A 26 4.98 -9.88 4.10
N LYS A 27 6.11 -10.39 4.57
CA LYS A 27 6.11 -11.36 5.66
C LYS A 27 5.42 -10.82 6.89
N ALA A 28 5.73 -9.58 7.25
CA ALA A 28 5.14 -8.96 8.43
C ALA A 28 3.63 -8.79 8.27
N LEU A 29 3.19 -8.38 7.09
CA LEU A 29 1.76 -8.21 6.84
C LEU A 29 1.02 -9.54 6.84
N GLU A 30 1.60 -10.56 6.24
CA GLU A 30 0.98 -11.89 6.24
C GLU A 30 0.88 -12.45 7.65
N ALA A 31 1.89 -12.20 8.48
CA ALA A 31 1.85 -12.61 9.88
C ALA A 31 0.77 -11.88 10.67
N ALA A 32 0.32 -10.73 10.18
CA ALA A 32 -0.77 -9.97 10.80
C ALA A 32 -2.11 -10.24 10.12
N ASP A 33 -2.19 -11.33 9.36
CA ASP A 33 -3.40 -11.83 8.71
C ASP A 33 -3.92 -11.00 7.54
N PHE A 34 -3.01 -10.30 6.87
CA PHE A 34 -3.36 -9.68 5.59
C PHE A 34 -3.00 -10.61 4.44
N SER A 35 -3.75 -10.51 3.36
CA SER A 35 -3.33 -11.08 2.08
C SER A 35 -2.50 -10.02 1.38
N VAL A 36 -1.45 -10.41 0.68
CA VAL A 36 -0.54 -9.43 0.07
C VAL A 36 -0.30 -9.74 -1.39
N GLY A 37 -0.50 -8.72 -2.23
CA GLY A 37 -0.07 -8.75 -3.62
C GLY A 37 1.17 -7.88 -3.76
N GLU A 38 1.97 -8.12 -4.78
CA GLU A 38 3.22 -7.41 -5.00
C GLU A 38 3.34 -6.90 -6.42
N ALA A 39 4.01 -5.77 -6.56
CA ALA A 39 4.36 -5.23 -7.87
C ALA A 39 5.71 -4.52 -7.75
N ALA A 40 6.50 -4.58 -8.79
CA ALA A 40 7.85 -4.01 -8.78
C ALA A 40 7.90 -2.57 -9.29
N ASN A 41 6.83 -2.11 -9.92
CA ASN A 41 6.78 -0.76 -10.47
C ASN A 41 5.33 -0.30 -10.61
N ASN A 42 5.14 0.95 -10.98
CA ASN A 42 3.81 1.53 -11.05
C ASN A 42 2.91 0.87 -12.09
N ARG A 43 3.46 0.55 -13.26
CA ARG A 43 2.67 -0.08 -14.31
C ARG A 43 2.15 -1.45 -13.89
N GLU A 44 3.02 -2.24 -13.30
CA GLU A 44 2.64 -3.54 -12.77
C GLU A 44 1.65 -3.38 -11.62
N GLY A 45 1.85 -2.35 -10.79
CA GLY A 45 0.95 -2.03 -9.69
C GLY A 45 -0.45 -1.71 -10.16
N GLU A 46 -0.58 -0.94 -11.24
CA GLU A 46 -1.90 -0.62 -11.79
C GLU A 46 -2.63 -1.86 -12.27
N ARG A 47 -1.93 -2.72 -12.99
CA ARG A 47 -2.53 -3.95 -13.47
C ARG A 47 -2.93 -4.87 -12.32
N THR A 48 -2.06 -4.97 -11.33
CA THR A 48 -2.34 -5.81 -10.18
C THR A 48 -3.52 -5.27 -9.37
N ALA A 49 -3.59 -3.96 -9.19
CA ALA A 49 -4.70 -3.34 -8.46
C ALA A 49 -6.05 -3.65 -9.13
N LEU A 50 -6.10 -3.61 -10.44
CA LEU A 50 -7.33 -3.93 -11.17
C LEU A 50 -7.72 -5.40 -10.99
N ARG A 51 -6.72 -6.27 -10.92
CA ARG A 51 -6.96 -7.70 -10.83
C ARG A 51 -7.38 -8.15 -9.44
N ILE A 52 -6.67 -7.67 -8.40
CA ILE A 52 -6.92 -8.15 -7.05
C ILE A 52 -7.81 -7.24 -6.21
N LYS A 53 -8.04 -6.01 -6.66
CA LYS A 53 -8.89 -5.04 -5.97
C LYS A 53 -8.53 -4.94 -4.49
N PRO A 54 -7.33 -4.43 -4.18
CA PRO A 54 -6.84 -4.40 -2.80
C PRO A 54 -7.65 -3.45 -1.94
N ASP A 55 -7.61 -3.67 -0.64
CA ASP A 55 -8.26 -2.80 0.33
C ASP A 55 -7.41 -1.57 0.64
N ALA A 56 -6.10 -1.69 0.46
CA ALA A 56 -5.18 -0.56 0.63
C ALA A 56 -3.92 -0.83 -0.19
N ILE A 57 -3.20 0.22 -0.51
CA ILE A 57 -1.98 0.14 -1.32
C ILE A 57 -0.85 0.87 -0.60
N LEU A 58 0.32 0.25 -0.59
CA LEU A 58 1.57 0.86 -0.14
C LEU A 58 2.46 0.98 -1.35
N ALA A 59 2.78 2.19 -1.76
CA ALA A 59 3.55 2.43 -2.97
C ALA A 59 4.80 3.26 -2.67
N GLU A 60 5.93 2.80 -3.16
CA GLU A 60 7.17 3.55 -3.07
C GLU A 60 7.00 4.88 -3.82
N LEU A 61 7.55 5.95 -3.26
CA LEU A 61 7.51 7.25 -3.93
C LEU A 61 8.49 7.23 -5.08
N MET A 62 7.96 7.02 -6.26
CA MET A 62 8.77 7.07 -7.47
C MET A 62 7.94 7.64 -8.60
N THR A 63 8.61 8.28 -9.52
CA THR A 63 8.00 8.85 -10.69
C THR A 63 8.44 8.02 -11.88
N ASP A 64 7.50 7.46 -12.60
CA ASP A 64 7.80 6.73 -13.81
C ASP A 64 7.99 7.75 -14.94
N PRO A 65 9.14 7.77 -15.60
CA PRO A 65 9.38 8.73 -16.68
C PRO A 65 8.33 8.65 -17.79
N THR A 66 7.72 7.49 -17.97
CA THR A 66 6.72 7.32 -19.01
C THR A 66 5.34 7.85 -18.62
N ASP A 67 5.16 8.21 -17.36
CA ASP A 67 3.88 8.70 -16.86
C ASP A 67 3.84 10.23 -16.74
N ALA A 68 4.69 10.90 -17.45
CA ALA A 68 4.75 12.37 -17.44
C ALA A 68 4.91 12.95 -16.03
N GLY A 69 5.59 12.23 -15.17
CA GLY A 69 5.86 12.69 -13.82
C GLY A 69 4.81 12.37 -12.79
N MET A 70 3.78 11.66 -13.18
CA MET A 70 2.72 11.30 -12.23
C MET A 70 3.16 10.14 -11.33
N THR A 71 2.82 10.24 -10.06
CA THR A 71 3.04 9.15 -9.12
C THR A 71 1.93 8.11 -9.30
N PHE A 72 2.14 6.93 -8.72
CA PHE A 72 1.11 5.90 -8.73
C PHE A 72 -0.18 6.42 -8.08
N SER A 73 -0.05 7.15 -6.99
CA SER A 73 -1.18 7.69 -6.26
C SER A 73 -2.01 8.65 -7.12
N GLU A 74 -1.33 9.53 -7.85
CA GLU A 74 -2.00 10.46 -8.74
C GLU A 74 -2.73 9.73 -9.87
N THR A 75 -2.09 8.73 -10.44
CA THR A 75 -2.68 7.93 -11.50
C THR A 75 -3.93 7.22 -11.01
N LEU A 76 -3.84 6.64 -9.82
CA LEU A 76 -4.94 5.92 -9.23
C LEU A 76 -6.13 6.84 -8.97
N LYS A 77 -5.88 8.02 -8.43
CA LYS A 77 -6.92 8.99 -8.15
C LYS A 77 -7.57 9.48 -9.43
N ALA A 78 -6.77 9.71 -10.46
CA ALA A 78 -7.29 10.16 -11.76
C ALA A 78 -8.23 9.14 -12.37
N SER A 79 -8.06 7.85 -12.06
CA SER A 79 -8.94 6.80 -12.55
C SER A 79 -10.22 6.66 -11.73
N GLY A 80 -10.39 7.48 -10.69
CA GLY A 80 -11.59 7.44 -9.86
C GLY A 80 -11.54 6.47 -8.69
N SER A 81 -10.38 5.89 -8.42
CA SER A 81 -10.25 4.93 -7.33
C SER A 81 -10.37 5.61 -5.96
N THR A 82 -11.03 4.93 -5.03
CA THR A 82 -11.15 5.38 -3.64
C THR A 82 -10.32 4.53 -2.70
N ILE A 83 -9.50 3.63 -3.22
CA ILE A 83 -8.68 2.76 -2.40
C ILE A 83 -7.63 3.60 -1.67
N PRO A 84 -7.49 3.46 -0.32
CA PRO A 84 -6.46 4.18 0.42
C PRO A 84 -5.08 3.83 -0.12
N CYS A 85 -4.29 4.86 -0.44
CA CYS A 85 -2.95 4.68 -0.95
C CYS A 85 -1.97 5.41 -0.05
N TYR A 86 -1.00 4.68 0.48
CA TYR A 86 0.06 5.22 1.32
C TYR A 86 1.36 5.23 0.55
N ILE A 87 2.14 6.28 0.74
CA ILE A 87 3.45 6.39 0.10
C ILE A 87 4.52 5.94 1.07
N VAL A 88 5.49 5.19 0.57
CA VAL A 88 6.67 4.79 1.34
C VAL A 88 7.87 5.52 0.75
N SER A 89 8.59 6.26 1.56
CA SER A 89 9.62 7.15 1.06
C SER A 89 10.72 7.39 2.07
N THR A 90 11.88 7.85 1.59
CA THR A 90 12.91 8.38 2.49
C THR A 90 12.44 9.73 3.00
N ALA A 91 13.04 10.18 4.11
CA ALA A 91 12.70 11.50 4.66
C ALA A 91 12.99 12.62 3.66
N SER A 92 14.11 12.51 2.95
CA SER A 92 14.47 13.52 1.93
C SER A 92 13.43 13.61 0.83
N ASP A 93 13.05 12.46 0.29
CA ASP A 93 12.08 12.43 -0.79
C ASP A 93 10.72 12.94 -0.34
N ALA A 94 10.33 12.59 0.89
CA ALA A 94 9.06 13.03 1.45
C ALA A 94 9.02 14.56 1.61
N LEU A 95 10.13 15.15 2.06
CA LEU A 95 10.22 16.60 2.19
C LEU A 95 10.13 17.31 0.85
N MET A 96 10.79 16.77 -0.15
CA MET A 96 10.78 17.37 -1.47
C MET A 96 9.41 17.30 -2.13
N GLY A 97 8.63 16.27 -1.81
CA GLY A 97 7.31 16.11 -2.39
C GLY A 97 6.17 16.58 -1.51
N SER A 98 6.46 17.12 -0.32
CA SER A 98 5.41 17.36 0.69
C SER A 98 4.37 18.40 0.29
N VAL A 99 4.74 19.36 -0.55
CA VAL A 99 3.84 20.45 -0.87
C VAL A 99 2.58 19.97 -1.60
N GLY A 100 2.71 18.94 -2.42
CA GLY A 100 1.59 18.45 -3.20
C GLY A 100 0.90 17.21 -2.65
N LEU A 101 1.39 16.65 -1.54
CA LEU A 101 0.90 15.34 -1.10
C LEU A 101 -0.59 15.34 -0.76
N HIS A 102 -1.09 16.37 -0.13
CA HIS A 102 -2.51 16.45 0.20
C HIS A 102 -3.38 16.58 -1.05
N GLU A 103 -2.86 17.23 -2.06
CA GLU A 103 -3.62 17.46 -3.28
C GLU A 103 -3.73 16.22 -4.15
N ILE A 104 -2.78 15.30 -4.05
CA ILE A 104 -2.81 14.08 -4.86
C ILE A 104 -3.57 12.94 -4.20
N GLY A 105 -4.18 13.20 -3.05
CA GLY A 105 -5.13 12.25 -2.46
C GLY A 105 -4.52 11.03 -1.81
N ILE A 106 -3.30 11.14 -1.29
CA ILE A 106 -2.71 10.04 -0.54
C ILE A 106 -3.26 10.01 0.87
N SER A 107 -3.29 8.82 1.47
CA SER A 107 -3.79 8.63 2.82
C SER A 107 -2.74 8.87 3.89
N GLY A 108 -1.48 8.76 3.55
CA GLY A 108 -0.39 9.01 4.48
C GLY A 108 0.95 8.61 3.90
N VAL A 109 2.00 8.83 4.68
CA VAL A 109 3.38 8.54 4.28
C VAL A 109 4.06 7.74 5.36
N PHE A 110 4.76 6.68 4.96
CA PHE A 110 5.64 5.93 5.86
C PHE A 110 7.08 6.20 5.45
N LEU A 111 7.91 6.54 6.40
CA LEU A 111 9.31 6.85 6.13
C LEU A 111 10.18 5.59 6.22
N LYS A 112 11.15 5.48 5.34
CA LYS A 112 12.15 4.41 5.38
C LYS A 112 13.22 4.74 6.41
N PRO A 113 13.73 3.77 7.14
CA PRO A 113 13.35 2.36 7.14
C PRO A 113 11.96 2.16 7.76
N VAL A 114 11.16 1.35 7.10
CA VAL A 114 9.77 1.18 7.51
C VAL A 114 9.68 0.32 8.77
N GLU A 115 8.86 0.76 9.72
CA GLU A 115 8.55 0.01 10.92
C GLU A 115 7.31 -0.82 10.65
N PRO A 116 7.41 -2.14 10.48
CA PRO A 116 6.25 -2.95 10.12
C PRO A 116 5.10 -2.83 11.11
N ALA A 117 5.42 -2.73 12.41
CA ALA A 117 4.36 -2.63 13.43
C ALA A 117 3.51 -1.38 13.24
N ILE A 118 4.14 -0.27 12.85
CA ILE A 118 3.41 0.98 12.63
C ILE A 118 2.55 0.88 11.38
N VAL A 119 3.06 0.26 10.33
CA VAL A 119 2.30 0.05 9.10
C VAL A 119 1.07 -0.80 9.40
N ILE A 120 1.26 -1.90 10.11
CA ILE A 120 0.19 -2.82 10.45
C ILE A 120 -0.89 -2.11 11.27
N GLN A 121 -0.48 -1.37 12.28
CA GLN A 121 -1.42 -0.66 13.14
C GLN A 121 -2.22 0.38 12.34
N THR A 122 -1.53 1.12 11.49
CA THR A 122 -2.17 2.14 10.66
C THR A 122 -3.20 1.51 9.72
N LEU A 123 -2.83 0.42 9.07
CA LEU A 123 -3.72 -0.26 8.15
C LEU A 123 -4.94 -0.85 8.86
N LYS A 124 -4.72 -1.46 10.02
CA LYS A 124 -5.84 -2.01 10.78
C LYS A 124 -6.81 -0.93 11.21
N THR A 125 -6.29 0.20 11.66
CA THR A 125 -7.13 1.34 12.03
C THR A 125 -7.91 1.87 10.83
N ARG A 126 -7.21 2.06 9.72
CA ARG A 126 -7.84 2.60 8.51
C ARG A 126 -8.93 1.69 7.97
N LEU A 127 -8.72 0.38 8.06
CA LEU A 127 -9.66 -0.60 7.51
C LEU A 127 -10.70 -1.06 8.53
N GLY A 128 -10.73 -0.40 9.69
CA GLY A 128 -11.75 -0.70 10.71
C GLY A 128 -11.51 -2.02 11.42
N MET A 129 -10.26 -2.48 11.48
CA MET A 129 -9.90 -3.72 12.15
C MET A 129 -9.41 -3.43 13.57
N ARG A 130 -9.74 -4.30 14.50
CA ARG A 130 -9.29 -4.12 15.87
C ARG A 130 -7.83 -4.50 16.03
N GLN A 131 -7.18 -3.83 16.96
CA GLN A 131 -5.87 -4.23 17.40
C GLN A 131 -5.96 -5.67 17.90
N GLY A 132 -5.05 -6.52 17.44
CA GLY A 132 -5.09 -7.93 17.80
C GLY A 132 -6.07 -8.78 17.02
N ASP A 133 -6.77 -8.19 16.08
CA ASP A 133 -7.66 -8.91 15.20
C ASP A 133 -6.80 -9.78 14.27
N THR A 134 -7.08 -11.08 14.27
CA THR A 134 -6.24 -12.02 13.53
C THR A 134 -6.91 -12.56 12.29
N GLY A 135 -8.00 -11.99 11.87
CA GLY A 135 -8.72 -12.50 10.71
C GLY A 135 -9.56 -13.71 11.01
N ARG A 136 -9.56 -14.17 12.25
CA ARG A 136 -10.46 -15.23 12.68
C ARG A 136 -11.74 -14.60 13.19
N ALA A 137 -12.79 -15.21 12.86
CA ALA A 137 -14.08 -14.65 13.27
C ALA A 137 -14.25 -14.70 14.77
#